data_a221480ce225906af29934ad75cb3cba
#
_entry.id   a221480ce225906af29934ad75cb3cba
#
_cell.length_a   1.000
_cell.length_b   1.000
_cell.length_c   1.000
_cell.angle_alpha   90.00
_cell.angle_beta   90.00
_cell.angle_gamma   90.00
#
_symmetry.space_group_name_H-M   'P 1'
#
loop_
_entity.id
_entity.type
_entity.pdbx_description
1 polymer ?
#
loop_
_entity_poly.entity_id
_entity_poly.type
_entity_poly.pdbx_seq_one_letter_code
_entity_poly.pdbx_strand_id
1 'polypeptide(L)'
;GYCVCNVLNYHPEVKAVIECSGFNSSSDMFESGGKSQAGNVIYAMTPFIKIHERFKYGKYASNTAMDGFENTNASILVLHSADDNVIGIEYGYDMYYEKYKDDPRFTFIRFEDRGHNEVFNNPDNTYKDEFNAEFDKWLESLDYNYKAEENKERFKEDKAKYTTENLDRAKWSTRLDEELFVKFLDFYNTAIK
;
A
#
# COMPACT_ATOMS: atom_id res chain seq x y z
N GLY A 1 2.60 -3.48 -3.81
CA GLY A 1 3.67 -4.43 -3.44
C GLY A 1 3.49 -5.81 -4.05
N TYR A 2 2.46 -6.56 -3.65
CA TYR A 2 2.24 -7.95 -4.07
C TYR A 2 2.40 -8.23 -5.58
N CYS A 3 1.82 -7.42 -6.45
CA CYS A 3 1.87 -7.64 -7.90
C CYS A 3 3.29 -7.58 -8.46
N VAL A 4 4.12 -6.62 -8.04
CA VAL A 4 5.49 -6.47 -8.56
C VAL A 4 6.37 -7.63 -8.14
N CYS A 5 6.16 -8.19 -6.95
CA CYS A 5 6.89 -9.36 -6.48
C CYS A 5 6.44 -10.65 -7.20
N ASN A 6 5.13 -10.79 -7.44
CA ASN A 6 4.60 -11.94 -8.16
C ASN A 6 4.98 -11.99 -9.64
N VAL A 7 5.24 -10.84 -10.27
CA VAL A 7 5.76 -10.79 -11.65
C VAL A 7 7.08 -11.56 -11.76
N LEU A 8 7.91 -11.57 -10.73
CA LEU A 8 9.20 -12.27 -10.70
C LEU A 8 9.06 -13.78 -10.89
N ASN A 9 7.90 -14.38 -10.56
CA ASN A 9 7.63 -15.81 -10.85
C ASN A 9 7.62 -16.13 -12.35
N TYR A 10 7.43 -15.13 -13.21
CA TYR A 10 7.27 -15.27 -14.66
C TYR A 10 8.32 -14.50 -15.45
N HIS A 11 8.97 -13.53 -14.83
CA HIS A 11 9.93 -12.59 -15.40
C HIS A 11 11.20 -12.53 -14.57
N PRO A 12 11.98 -13.66 -14.51
CA PRO A 12 13.21 -13.72 -13.74
C PRO A 12 14.31 -12.80 -14.29
N GLU A 13 14.15 -12.27 -15.48
CA GLU A 13 15.06 -11.29 -16.11
C GLU A 13 14.95 -9.89 -15.54
N VAL A 14 13.94 -9.59 -14.73
CA VAL A 14 13.79 -8.31 -14.01
C VAL A 14 14.99 -8.11 -13.11
N LYS A 15 15.59 -6.90 -13.14
CA LYS A 15 16.82 -6.58 -12.42
C LYS A 15 16.60 -6.01 -11.04
N ALA A 16 15.49 -5.29 -10.85
CA ALA A 16 15.16 -4.67 -9.58
C ALA A 16 13.66 -4.48 -9.41
N VAL A 17 13.18 -4.58 -8.19
CA VAL A 17 11.81 -4.22 -7.80
C VAL A 17 11.82 -3.44 -6.50
N ILE A 18 10.88 -2.50 -6.37
CA ILE A 18 10.54 -1.84 -5.12
C ILE A 18 9.15 -2.30 -4.72
N GLU A 19 9.07 -2.98 -3.60
CA GLU A 19 7.85 -3.47 -2.99
C GLU A 19 7.42 -2.48 -1.90
N CYS A 20 6.19 -1.97 -1.99
CA CYS A 20 5.66 -0.99 -1.05
C CYS A 20 4.37 -1.52 -0.44
N SER A 21 4.33 -1.61 0.89
CA SER A 21 3.15 -1.97 1.68
C SER A 21 2.42 -3.20 1.13
N GLY A 22 3.16 -4.23 0.78
CA GLY A 22 2.61 -5.43 0.17
C GLY A 22 2.45 -6.59 1.15
N PHE A 23 2.08 -7.73 0.60
CA PHE A 23 1.83 -8.97 1.32
C PHE A 23 2.36 -10.16 0.51
N ASN A 24 2.57 -11.29 1.18
CA ASN A 24 3.19 -12.44 0.56
C ASN A 24 2.25 -13.24 -0.35
N SER A 25 0.99 -13.43 0.05
CA SER A 25 0.00 -14.20 -0.70
C SER A 25 -1.37 -13.51 -0.73
N SER A 26 -2.22 -13.84 -1.71
CA SER A 26 -3.58 -13.28 -1.76
C SER A 26 -4.39 -13.58 -0.50
N SER A 27 -4.18 -14.76 0.13
CA SER A 27 -4.85 -15.09 1.39
C SER A 27 -4.45 -14.16 2.54
N ASP A 28 -3.22 -13.64 2.56
CA ASP A 28 -2.74 -12.72 3.60
C ASP A 28 -3.50 -11.38 3.53
N MET A 29 -3.82 -10.92 2.32
CA MET A 29 -4.67 -9.73 2.14
C MET A 29 -6.06 -9.93 2.74
N PHE A 30 -6.67 -11.12 2.53
CA PHE A 30 -7.98 -11.43 3.10
C PHE A 30 -7.91 -11.57 4.62
N GLU A 31 -6.84 -12.15 5.14
CA GLU A 31 -6.64 -12.26 6.59
C GLU A 31 -6.45 -10.90 7.23
N SER A 32 -5.58 -10.06 6.68
CA SER A 32 -5.34 -8.71 7.17
C SER A 32 -6.62 -7.87 7.17
N GLY A 33 -7.29 -7.75 6.01
CA GLY A 33 -8.53 -6.98 5.89
C GLY A 33 -9.70 -7.57 6.69
N GLY A 34 -9.80 -8.89 6.76
CA GLY A 34 -10.85 -9.58 7.50
C GLY A 34 -10.67 -9.55 9.02
N LYS A 35 -9.43 -9.47 9.51
CA LYS A 35 -9.11 -9.40 10.94
C LYS A 35 -9.73 -8.18 11.61
N SER A 36 -9.75 -7.04 10.93
CA SER A 36 -10.37 -5.81 11.43
C SER A 36 -11.90 -5.90 11.53
N GLN A 37 -12.56 -6.74 10.71
CA GLN A 37 -14.01 -6.85 10.63
C GLN A 37 -14.56 -8.06 11.40
N ALA A 38 -13.89 -9.21 11.33
CA ALA A 38 -14.34 -10.50 11.85
C ALA A 38 -13.43 -11.08 12.94
N GLY A 39 -12.38 -10.35 13.33
CA GLY A 39 -11.42 -10.84 14.30
C GLY A 39 -10.79 -12.18 13.87
N ASN A 40 -10.51 -13.06 14.84
CA ASN A 40 -9.84 -14.33 14.57
C ASN A 40 -10.67 -15.36 13.77
N VAL A 41 -11.96 -15.09 13.54
CA VAL A 41 -12.82 -15.97 12.71
C VAL A 41 -12.32 -16.04 11.28
N ILE A 42 -11.65 -14.98 10.79
CA ILE A 42 -11.07 -14.94 9.43
C ILE A 42 -10.12 -16.12 9.19
N TYR A 43 -9.33 -16.53 10.17
CA TYR A 43 -8.39 -17.65 10.02
C TYR A 43 -9.08 -18.99 9.75
N ALA A 44 -10.31 -19.19 10.28
CA ALA A 44 -11.12 -20.36 9.97
C ALA A 44 -11.69 -20.30 8.53
N MET A 45 -11.82 -19.11 7.95
CA MET A 45 -12.28 -18.89 6.59
C MET A 45 -11.17 -19.07 5.53
N THR A 46 -9.92 -18.85 5.89
CA THR A 46 -8.77 -18.87 4.97
C THR A 46 -8.68 -20.14 4.10
N PRO A 47 -8.89 -21.38 4.60
CA PRO A 47 -8.88 -22.57 3.75
C PRO A 47 -9.93 -22.52 2.62
N PHE A 48 -11.12 -21.98 2.92
CA PHE A 48 -12.19 -21.85 1.93
C PHE A 48 -11.87 -20.76 0.90
N ILE A 49 -11.26 -19.67 1.32
CA ILE A 49 -10.77 -18.60 0.44
C ILE A 49 -9.74 -19.19 -0.54
N LYS A 50 -8.74 -19.94 -0.06
CA LYS A 50 -7.73 -20.61 -0.89
C LYS A 50 -8.35 -21.57 -1.91
N ILE A 51 -9.35 -22.33 -1.52
CA ILE A 51 -10.10 -23.23 -2.42
C ILE A 51 -10.81 -22.40 -3.49
N HIS A 52 -11.54 -21.35 -3.10
CA HIS A 52 -12.24 -20.47 -4.04
C HIS A 52 -11.28 -19.84 -5.06
N GLU A 53 -10.16 -19.28 -4.58
CA GLU A 53 -9.14 -18.71 -5.45
C GLU A 53 -8.56 -19.76 -6.42
N ARG A 54 -8.31 -20.97 -5.94
CA ARG A 54 -7.83 -22.05 -6.78
C ARG A 54 -8.80 -22.39 -7.93
N PHE A 55 -10.11 -22.38 -7.65
CA PHE A 55 -11.11 -22.57 -8.70
C PHE A 55 -11.15 -21.40 -9.69
N LYS A 56 -11.01 -20.16 -9.20
CA LYS A 56 -11.12 -18.95 -10.01
C LYS A 56 -9.85 -18.65 -10.82
N TYR A 57 -8.67 -18.81 -10.23
CA TYR A 57 -7.40 -18.37 -10.80
C TYR A 57 -6.46 -19.54 -11.16
N GLY A 58 -6.86 -20.76 -10.89
CA GLY A 58 -6.09 -21.97 -11.23
C GLY A 58 -4.72 -21.98 -10.54
N LYS A 59 -3.67 -22.28 -11.31
CA LYS A 59 -2.29 -22.36 -10.78
C LYS A 59 -1.77 -21.05 -10.19
N TYR A 60 -2.30 -19.91 -10.61
CA TYR A 60 -1.84 -18.59 -10.17
C TYR A 60 -2.26 -18.25 -8.73
N ALA A 61 -3.29 -18.92 -8.20
CA ALA A 61 -3.78 -18.71 -6.85
C ALA A 61 -2.79 -19.09 -5.74
N SER A 62 -1.78 -19.90 -6.07
CA SER A 62 -0.77 -20.35 -5.10
C SER A 62 0.56 -19.60 -5.17
N ASN A 63 0.67 -18.62 -6.06
CA ASN A 63 1.89 -17.82 -6.15
C ASN A 63 2.06 -16.95 -4.90
N THR A 64 3.30 -16.84 -4.45
CA THR A 64 3.68 -15.92 -3.37
C THR A 64 4.76 -14.96 -3.84
N ALA A 65 4.90 -13.84 -3.12
CA ALA A 65 6.01 -12.93 -3.36
C ALA A 65 7.35 -13.63 -3.10
N MET A 66 7.42 -14.44 -2.03
CA MET A 66 8.64 -15.18 -1.70
C MET A 66 9.04 -16.17 -2.78
N ASP A 67 8.10 -16.86 -3.46
CA ASP A 67 8.41 -17.69 -4.62
C ASP A 67 9.03 -16.85 -5.74
N GLY A 68 8.52 -15.63 -5.95
CA GLY A 68 9.11 -14.69 -6.90
C GLY A 68 10.56 -14.32 -6.55
N PHE A 69 10.83 -14.06 -5.26
CA PHE A 69 12.17 -13.74 -4.77
C PHE A 69 13.17 -14.88 -4.96
N GLU A 70 12.72 -16.13 -4.79
CA GLU A 70 13.57 -17.32 -4.99
C GLU A 70 13.84 -17.60 -6.48
N ASN A 71 12.95 -17.15 -7.37
CA ASN A 71 13.08 -17.41 -8.81
C ASN A 71 13.88 -16.34 -9.57
N THR A 72 14.43 -15.34 -8.89
CA THR A 72 15.14 -14.21 -9.53
C THR A 72 16.45 -13.89 -8.84
N ASN A 73 17.33 -13.21 -9.58
CA ASN A 73 18.52 -12.54 -9.03
C ASN A 73 18.31 -11.02 -8.91
N ALA A 74 17.08 -10.53 -8.99
CA ALA A 74 16.77 -9.11 -8.86
C ALA A 74 17.20 -8.56 -7.52
N SER A 75 17.58 -7.29 -7.50
CA SER A 75 17.65 -6.50 -6.28
C SER A 75 16.23 -6.16 -5.82
N ILE A 76 15.97 -6.25 -4.52
CA ILE A 76 14.63 -6.10 -3.96
C ILE A 76 14.70 -5.08 -2.82
N LEU A 77 13.95 -3.99 -2.96
CA LEU A 77 13.75 -3.04 -1.88
C LEU A 77 12.34 -3.23 -1.33
N VAL A 78 12.24 -3.48 -0.04
CA VAL A 78 10.98 -3.67 0.69
C VAL A 78 10.76 -2.48 1.61
N LEU A 79 9.59 -1.89 1.51
CA LEU A 79 9.20 -0.69 2.25
C LEU A 79 7.81 -0.88 2.87
N HIS A 80 7.67 -0.67 4.18
CA HIS A 80 6.40 -0.81 4.89
C HIS A 80 6.34 0.09 6.12
N SER A 81 5.13 0.44 6.56
CA SER A 81 4.90 1.16 7.81
C SER A 81 4.32 0.24 8.89
N ALA A 82 4.83 0.35 10.11
CA ALA A 82 4.41 -0.50 11.22
C ALA A 82 2.96 -0.27 11.65
N ASP A 83 2.43 0.93 11.42
CA ASP A 83 1.06 1.34 11.71
C ASP A 83 0.08 1.12 10.54
N ASP A 84 0.50 0.36 9.51
CA ASP A 84 -0.35 0.02 8.38
C ASP A 84 -1.59 -0.76 8.84
N ASN A 85 -2.75 -0.12 8.78
CA ASN A 85 -4.04 -0.67 9.21
C ASN A 85 -4.84 -1.35 8.07
N VAL A 86 -4.29 -1.39 6.87
CA VAL A 86 -4.87 -2.07 5.71
C VAL A 86 -4.21 -3.42 5.50
N ILE A 87 -2.88 -3.42 5.45
CA ILE A 87 -2.06 -4.64 5.37
C ILE A 87 -1.11 -4.64 6.57
N GLY A 88 -1.36 -5.51 7.53
CA GLY A 88 -0.46 -5.66 8.68
C GLY A 88 0.96 -5.99 8.23
N ILE A 89 1.95 -5.35 8.84
CA ILE A 89 3.38 -5.47 8.50
C ILE A 89 3.86 -6.94 8.59
N GLU A 90 3.23 -7.74 9.44
CA GLU A 90 3.50 -9.17 9.63
C GLU A 90 3.21 -10.03 8.40
N TYR A 91 2.35 -9.57 7.46
CA TYR A 91 1.98 -10.31 6.26
C TYR A 91 2.94 -10.11 5.06
N GLY A 92 3.90 -9.22 5.22
CA GLY A 92 4.89 -8.88 4.20
C GLY A 92 6.26 -8.62 4.80
N TYR A 93 6.52 -7.38 5.18
CA TYR A 93 7.84 -6.91 5.62
C TYR A 93 8.50 -7.79 6.68
N ASP A 94 7.80 -8.12 7.77
CA ASP A 94 8.41 -8.86 8.87
C ASP A 94 8.82 -10.28 8.44
N MET A 95 7.97 -10.97 7.65
CA MET A 95 8.30 -12.28 7.06
C MET A 95 9.52 -12.20 6.14
N TYR A 96 9.58 -11.17 5.29
CA TYR A 96 10.68 -10.99 4.34
C TYR A 96 11.96 -10.62 5.07
N TYR A 97 11.88 -9.72 6.06
CA TYR A 97 13.02 -9.31 6.86
C TYR A 97 13.62 -10.49 7.62
N GLU A 98 12.80 -11.31 8.29
CA GLU A 98 13.29 -12.47 9.02
C GLU A 98 14.07 -13.43 8.11
N LYS A 99 13.58 -13.66 6.89
CA LYS A 99 14.19 -14.61 5.96
C LYS A 99 15.37 -14.04 5.18
N TYR A 100 15.32 -12.76 4.78
CA TYR A 100 16.23 -12.21 3.78
C TYR A 100 17.10 -11.05 4.29
N LYS A 101 17.09 -10.71 5.58
CA LYS A 101 17.91 -9.61 6.14
C LYS A 101 19.41 -9.73 5.89
N ASP A 102 19.92 -10.95 5.72
CA ASP A 102 21.32 -11.23 5.44
C ASP A 102 21.62 -11.49 3.95
N ASP A 103 20.61 -11.43 3.09
CA ASP A 103 20.75 -11.56 1.63
C ASP A 103 21.09 -10.20 1.02
N PRO A 104 22.26 -10.06 0.34
CA PRO A 104 22.71 -8.77 -0.21
C PRO A 104 21.81 -8.20 -1.32
N ARG A 105 20.89 -9.00 -1.87
CA ARG A 105 19.90 -8.53 -2.85
C ARG A 105 18.83 -7.64 -2.21
N PHE A 106 18.63 -7.74 -0.89
CA PHE A 106 17.54 -7.08 -0.21
C PHE A 106 17.97 -5.80 0.47
N THR A 107 17.12 -4.79 0.37
CA THR A 107 17.17 -3.55 1.13
C THR A 107 15.83 -3.35 1.81
N PHE A 108 15.85 -3.02 3.11
CA PHE A 108 14.64 -2.87 3.92
C PHE A 108 14.52 -1.45 4.44
N ILE A 109 13.34 -0.84 4.27
CA ILE A 109 12.98 0.46 4.84
C ILE A 109 11.70 0.27 5.65
N ARG A 110 11.79 0.48 6.96
CA ARG A 110 10.65 0.43 7.88
C ARG A 110 10.32 1.84 8.33
N PHE A 111 9.04 2.18 8.23
CA PHE A 111 8.47 3.37 8.87
C PHE A 111 7.63 2.97 10.07
N GLU A 112 7.41 3.91 11.01
CA GLU A 112 6.62 3.65 12.20
C GLU A 112 5.21 4.25 12.13
N ASP A 113 5.01 5.33 11.32
CA ASP A 113 3.85 6.21 11.39
C ASP A 113 3.39 6.76 10.03
N ARG A 114 3.58 6.01 8.94
CA ARG A 114 3.18 6.46 7.59
C ARG A 114 1.92 5.79 7.05
N GLY A 115 1.32 4.85 7.78
CA GLY A 115 0.15 4.10 7.32
C GLY A 115 0.37 3.35 6.01
N HIS A 116 -0.72 2.96 5.36
CA HIS A 116 -0.67 2.19 4.11
C HIS A 116 -0.39 3.05 2.88
N ASN A 117 -1.11 4.16 2.73
CA ASN A 117 -1.10 4.97 1.51
C ASN A 117 -0.14 6.17 1.59
N GLU A 118 0.38 6.47 2.77
CA GLU A 118 1.17 7.67 3.04
C GLU A 118 2.68 7.41 3.05
N VAL A 119 3.12 6.18 2.76
CA VAL A 119 4.53 5.76 2.77
C VAL A 119 5.44 6.62 1.87
N PHE A 120 4.86 7.29 0.88
CA PHE A 120 5.58 8.17 -0.04
C PHE A 120 5.56 9.65 0.38
N ASN A 121 4.78 9.99 1.42
CA ASN A 121 4.60 11.38 1.79
C ASN A 121 5.73 11.87 2.68
N ASN A 122 6.08 13.13 2.52
CA ASN A 122 6.97 13.83 3.43
C ASN A 122 6.25 13.99 4.78
N PRO A 123 6.79 13.43 5.88
CA PRO A 123 6.17 13.51 7.20
C PRO A 123 6.06 14.95 7.73
N ASP A 124 6.92 15.86 7.26
CA ASP A 124 6.91 17.27 7.66
C ASP A 124 5.86 18.10 6.90
N ASN A 125 5.20 17.54 5.89
CA ASN A 125 4.17 18.24 5.12
C ASN A 125 2.79 18.06 5.76
N THR A 126 2.37 19.00 6.60
CA THR A 126 1.08 19.02 7.30
C THR A 126 -0.10 19.50 6.45
N TYR A 127 0.16 20.01 5.24
CA TYR A 127 -0.89 20.65 4.41
C TYR A 127 -2.10 19.76 4.12
N LYS A 128 -1.88 18.46 3.97
CA LYS A 128 -2.97 17.51 3.75
C LYS A 128 -3.91 17.43 4.96
N ASP A 129 -3.34 17.37 6.16
CA ASP A 129 -4.10 17.28 7.40
C ASP A 129 -4.83 18.59 7.68
N GLU A 130 -4.18 19.73 7.43
CA GLU A 130 -4.79 21.06 7.51
C GLU A 130 -5.98 21.18 6.55
N PHE A 131 -5.79 20.81 5.28
CA PHE A 131 -6.87 20.82 4.28
C PHE A 131 -8.02 19.89 4.65
N ASN A 132 -7.74 18.67 5.12
CA ASN A 132 -8.76 17.72 5.53
C ASN A 132 -9.55 18.26 6.75
N ALA A 133 -8.88 18.83 7.73
CA ALA A 133 -9.54 19.43 8.90
C ALA A 133 -10.49 20.57 8.51
N GLU A 134 -10.09 21.43 7.57
CA GLU A 134 -10.96 22.49 7.05
C GLU A 134 -12.11 21.93 6.20
N PHE A 135 -11.84 20.87 5.43
CA PHE A 135 -12.87 20.18 4.66
C PHE A 135 -13.93 19.53 5.57
N ASP A 136 -13.52 18.91 6.67
CA ASP A 136 -14.44 18.31 7.64
C ASP A 136 -15.32 19.39 8.30
N LYS A 137 -14.76 20.54 8.67
CA LYS A 137 -15.55 21.69 9.16
C LYS A 137 -16.56 22.19 8.11
N TRP A 138 -16.15 22.23 6.85
CA TRP A 138 -17.06 22.56 5.76
C TRP A 138 -18.18 21.54 5.62
N LEU A 139 -17.89 20.22 5.71
CA LEU A 139 -18.92 19.18 5.71
C LEU A 139 -19.95 19.36 6.82
N GLU A 140 -19.50 19.71 8.03
CA GLU A 140 -20.37 19.99 9.17
C GLU A 140 -21.23 21.24 8.96
N SER A 141 -20.78 22.19 8.16
CA SER A 141 -21.50 23.43 7.86
C SER A 141 -22.60 23.30 6.80
N LEU A 142 -22.68 22.15 6.13
CA LEU A 142 -23.70 21.92 5.09
C LEU A 142 -25.11 21.89 5.67
N ASP A 143 -26.04 22.56 4.99
CA ASP A 143 -27.47 22.67 5.38
C ASP A 143 -28.30 21.44 5.00
N TYR A 144 -27.66 20.37 4.53
CA TYR A 144 -28.30 19.14 4.07
C TYR A 144 -27.49 17.88 4.43
N ASN A 145 -28.15 16.73 4.44
CA ASN A 145 -27.47 15.45 4.65
C ASN A 145 -26.75 15.02 3.36
N TYR A 146 -25.44 15.28 3.28
CA TYR A 146 -24.61 14.98 2.11
C TYR A 146 -24.43 13.46 1.84
N LYS A 147 -24.78 12.59 2.80
CA LYS A 147 -24.74 11.12 2.66
C LYS A 147 -26.01 10.55 2.07
N ALA A 148 -27.08 11.34 1.98
CA ALA A 148 -28.36 10.89 1.43
C ALA A 148 -28.28 10.81 -0.11
N GLU A 149 -28.87 9.75 -0.69
CA GLU A 149 -28.80 9.49 -2.14
C GLU A 149 -29.42 10.63 -2.96
N GLU A 150 -30.49 11.25 -2.48
CA GLU A 150 -31.14 12.41 -3.12
C GLU A 150 -30.25 13.65 -3.21
N ASN A 151 -29.23 13.76 -2.35
CA ASN A 151 -28.32 14.91 -2.31
C ASN A 151 -26.99 14.66 -3.04
N LYS A 152 -26.80 13.52 -3.64
CA LYS A 152 -25.52 13.07 -4.21
C LYS A 152 -24.98 14.00 -5.30
N GLU A 153 -25.83 14.44 -6.23
CA GLU A 153 -25.39 15.35 -7.31
C GLU A 153 -25.10 16.76 -6.76
N ARG A 154 -25.95 17.29 -5.86
CA ARG A 154 -25.70 18.56 -5.16
C ARG A 154 -24.36 18.51 -4.42
N PHE A 155 -24.14 17.45 -3.65
CA PHE A 155 -22.87 17.27 -2.90
C PHE A 155 -21.66 17.22 -3.82
N LYS A 156 -21.76 16.55 -4.96
CA LYS A 156 -20.68 16.47 -5.94
C LYS A 156 -20.29 17.84 -6.48
N GLU A 157 -21.28 18.67 -6.80
CA GLU A 157 -21.05 20.05 -7.27
C GLU A 157 -20.45 20.93 -6.19
N ASP A 158 -21.02 20.91 -4.98
CA ASP A 158 -20.55 21.70 -3.84
C ASP A 158 -19.12 21.30 -3.45
N LYS A 159 -18.83 19.99 -3.39
CA LYS A 159 -17.47 19.47 -3.15
C LYS A 159 -16.47 19.92 -4.22
N ALA A 160 -16.84 19.85 -5.49
CA ALA A 160 -15.98 20.29 -6.58
C ALA A 160 -15.65 21.77 -6.49
N LYS A 161 -16.67 22.59 -6.17
CA LYS A 161 -16.49 24.03 -5.95
C LYS A 161 -15.57 24.29 -4.76
N TYR A 162 -15.86 23.72 -3.59
CA TYR A 162 -15.03 23.87 -2.39
C TYR A 162 -13.57 23.49 -2.69
N THR A 163 -13.34 22.33 -3.32
CA THR A 163 -11.99 21.86 -3.63
C THR A 163 -11.27 22.82 -4.60
N THR A 164 -11.99 23.36 -5.59
CA THR A 164 -11.40 24.32 -6.55
C THR A 164 -11.00 25.63 -5.87
N GLU A 165 -11.79 26.09 -4.91
CA GLU A 165 -11.58 27.38 -4.24
C GLU A 165 -10.54 27.29 -3.10
N ASN A 166 -10.40 26.13 -2.43
CA ASN A 166 -9.63 26.01 -1.19
C ASN A 166 -8.38 25.11 -1.30
N LEU A 167 -8.28 24.24 -2.30
CA LEU A 167 -7.12 23.36 -2.46
C LEU A 167 -5.96 24.09 -3.16
N ASP A 168 -4.87 24.31 -2.43
CA ASP A 168 -3.60 24.73 -3.01
C ASP A 168 -2.91 23.51 -3.67
N ARG A 169 -3.03 23.44 -5.00
CA ARG A 169 -2.48 22.31 -5.77
C ARG A 169 -0.95 22.23 -5.72
N ALA A 170 -0.26 23.36 -5.57
CA ALA A 170 1.19 23.36 -5.45
C ALA A 170 1.63 22.72 -4.13
N LYS A 171 1.05 23.15 -3.00
CA LYS A 171 1.30 22.53 -1.70
C LYS A 171 0.90 21.06 -1.65
N TRP A 172 -0.21 20.71 -2.30
CA TRP A 172 -0.65 19.31 -2.40
C TRP A 172 0.32 18.45 -3.20
N SER A 173 0.90 18.96 -4.29
CA SER A 173 1.83 18.21 -5.14
C SER A 173 3.22 18.04 -4.53
N THR A 174 3.66 18.93 -3.61
CA THR A 174 4.98 18.87 -2.95
C THR A 174 5.00 17.99 -1.71
N ARG A 175 3.93 17.22 -1.47
CA ARG A 175 3.85 16.34 -0.29
C ARG A 175 4.73 15.10 -0.34
N LEU A 176 5.34 14.78 -1.48
CA LEU A 176 6.17 13.59 -1.61
C LEU A 176 7.49 13.75 -0.85
N ASP A 177 7.98 12.66 -0.29
CA ASP A 177 9.27 12.56 0.39
C ASP A 177 10.40 12.48 -0.65
N GLU A 178 11.03 13.63 -0.93
CA GLU A 178 12.10 13.71 -1.94
C GLU A 178 13.32 12.82 -1.58
N GLU A 179 13.66 12.70 -0.29
CA GLU A 179 14.78 11.86 0.15
C GLU A 179 14.49 10.37 -0.10
N LEU A 180 13.25 9.95 0.09
CA LEU A 180 12.84 8.59 -0.23
C LEU A 180 12.96 8.30 -1.73
N PHE A 181 12.54 9.24 -2.58
CA PHE A 181 12.65 9.07 -4.03
C PHE A 181 14.10 9.09 -4.53
N VAL A 182 14.99 9.86 -3.88
CA VAL A 182 16.44 9.77 -4.14
C VAL A 182 16.96 8.37 -3.81
N LYS A 183 16.57 7.79 -2.66
CA LYS A 183 16.92 6.40 -2.31
C LYS A 183 16.44 5.38 -3.33
N PHE A 184 15.22 5.55 -3.85
CA PHE A 184 14.68 4.69 -4.92
C PHE A 184 15.50 4.80 -6.20
N LEU A 185 15.87 6.01 -6.59
CA LEU A 185 16.71 6.22 -7.77
C LEU A 185 18.09 5.59 -7.61
N ASP A 186 18.73 5.77 -6.45
CA ASP A 186 20.03 5.19 -6.14
C ASP A 186 19.98 3.66 -6.11
N PHE A 187 18.91 3.09 -5.55
CA PHE A 187 18.66 1.65 -5.58
C PHE A 187 18.61 1.11 -7.01
N TYR A 188 17.80 1.71 -7.88
CA TYR A 188 17.72 1.29 -9.29
C TYR A 188 19.06 1.48 -10.02
N ASN A 189 19.72 2.60 -9.85
CA ASN A 189 21.03 2.86 -10.47
C ASN A 189 22.12 1.87 -10.04
N THR A 190 22.00 1.32 -8.84
CA THR A 190 22.93 0.31 -8.34
C THR A 190 22.61 -1.07 -8.92
N ALA A 191 21.33 -1.42 -9.02
CA ALA A 191 20.86 -2.71 -9.46
C ALA A 191 21.05 -2.98 -10.97
N ILE A 192 21.14 -1.93 -11.79
CA ILE A 192 21.27 -2.06 -13.27
C ILE A 192 22.71 -1.97 -13.77
N LYS A 193 23.67 -1.76 -12.86
CA LYS A 193 25.12 -1.81 -13.21
C LYS A 193 25.61 -3.25 -13.29
#